data_fc5a5918a8f2eee6fd7f8cb86dacce29
#
_entry.id   fc5a5918a8f2eee6fd7f8cb86dacce29
#
_cell.length_a   1.000
_cell.length_b   1.000
_cell.length_c   1.000
_cell.angle_alpha   90.00
_cell.angle_beta   90.00
_cell.angle_gamma   90.00
#
_symmetry.space_group_name_H-M   'P 1'
#
loop_
_entity.id
_entity.type
_entity.pdbx_description
1 polymer ?
#
loop_
_entity_poly.entity_id
_entity_poly.type
_entity_poly.pdbx_seq_one_letter_code
_entity_poly.pdbx_strand_id
1 'polypeptide(L)'
;DRCGVEVTKASVRRERMGHIALAAPVSHIWYFKGIPSRMGLILDISPRTLERVLYFASYIVLDKGETDLSYKQILSEAEYQEAKEKWGRHAFRVGMGAESIKELLESIDLEKEYAELQAGLENATGQKRARIVKRLEVVEAFRESGNRPEWMILTAIPVIPPDLRPMVQLDGGRFATSDLNDLYRRIINRNNRLKRLLELGAPDIIVRNEKRMLQEAVDALIDNGRRGRPVTGPGNRALK
;
A
#
# COMPACT_ATOMS: atom_id res chain seq x y z
N ASP A 1 -17.09 33.82 5.69
CA ASP A 1 -16.65 34.14 4.31
C ASP A 1 -15.13 34.35 4.18
N ARG A 2 -14.40 34.75 5.26
CA ARG A 2 -12.94 35.01 5.19
C ARG A 2 -12.06 33.76 5.35
N CYS A 3 -12.52 32.74 6.03
CA CYS A 3 -11.70 31.55 6.37
C CYS A 3 -12.29 30.21 5.89
N GLY A 4 -13.45 30.24 5.21
CA GLY A 4 -14.12 29.03 4.73
C GLY A 4 -14.65 28.09 5.84
N VAL A 5 -14.63 28.53 7.09
CA VAL A 5 -15.17 27.74 8.21
C VAL A 5 -16.69 27.77 8.19
N GLU A 6 -17.29 26.60 8.16
CA GLU A 6 -18.73 26.43 8.25
C GLU A 6 -19.19 26.50 9.72
N VAL A 7 -20.12 27.37 10.02
CA VAL A 7 -20.77 27.46 11.33
C VAL A 7 -21.95 26.50 11.38
N THR A 8 -21.85 25.47 12.20
CA THR A 8 -22.87 24.40 12.28
C THR A 8 -23.04 23.91 13.72
N LYS A 9 -23.95 22.96 13.93
CA LYS A 9 -24.19 22.36 15.25
C LYS A 9 -22.96 21.55 15.71
N ALA A 10 -22.69 21.53 17.00
CA ALA A 10 -21.57 20.76 17.58
C ALA A 10 -21.63 19.24 17.28
N SER A 11 -22.83 18.67 17.12
CA SER A 11 -23.03 17.26 16.76
C SER A 11 -22.36 16.87 15.46
N VAL A 12 -22.27 17.79 14.49
CA VAL A 12 -21.66 17.52 13.18
C VAL A 12 -20.21 17.08 13.28
N ARG A 13 -19.45 17.57 14.27
CA ARG A 13 -18.07 17.13 14.52
C ARG A 13 -17.95 15.66 14.90
N ARG A 14 -18.99 15.07 15.46
CA ARG A 14 -19.05 13.65 15.84
C ARG A 14 -19.54 12.74 14.71
N GLU A 15 -20.18 13.30 13.71
CA GLU A 15 -20.83 12.59 12.61
C GLU A 15 -20.02 12.63 11.32
N ARG A 16 -19.13 13.61 11.15
CA ARG A 16 -18.32 13.77 9.93
C ARG A 16 -17.15 12.78 9.90
N MET A 17 -16.85 12.31 8.69
CA MET A 17 -15.61 11.59 8.40
C MET A 17 -14.44 12.56 8.31
N GLY A 18 -13.28 12.09 8.77
CA GLY A 18 -11.99 12.75 8.54
C GLY A 18 -11.11 11.95 7.59
N HIS A 19 -9.86 12.39 7.43
CA HIS A 19 -8.85 11.64 6.73
C HIS A 19 -7.46 11.94 7.28
N ILE A 20 -6.54 11.02 7.07
CA ILE A 20 -5.11 11.16 7.36
C ILE A 20 -4.38 11.20 6.03
N ALA A 21 -3.88 12.38 5.63
CA ALA A 21 -3.00 12.49 4.46
C ALA A 21 -1.65 11.84 4.77
N LEU A 22 -1.28 10.82 4.02
CA LEU A 22 -0.07 10.03 4.26
C LEU A 22 1.17 10.72 3.69
N ALA A 23 2.27 10.68 4.44
CA ALA A 23 3.57 11.20 4.01
C ALA A 23 4.23 10.32 2.92
N ALA A 24 3.84 9.05 2.83
CA ALA A 24 4.20 8.13 1.77
C ALA A 24 2.99 7.22 1.46
N PRO A 25 2.82 6.79 0.21
CA PRO A 25 1.76 5.86 -0.15
C PRO A 25 1.88 4.52 0.57
N VAL A 26 0.77 3.86 0.80
CA VAL A 26 0.71 2.50 1.36
C VAL A 26 -0.20 1.62 0.52
N SER A 27 0.10 0.32 0.49
CA SER A 27 -0.71 -0.67 -0.20
C SER A 27 -1.93 -1.06 0.64
N HIS A 28 -3.09 -1.21 0.00
CA HIS A 28 -4.26 -1.79 0.65
C HIS A 28 -4.09 -3.30 0.77
N ILE A 29 -4.07 -3.81 2.00
CA ILE A 29 -3.73 -5.21 2.29
C ILE A 29 -4.69 -6.23 1.64
N TRP A 30 -5.95 -5.92 1.44
CA TRP A 30 -6.90 -6.84 0.82
C TRP A 30 -6.56 -7.14 -0.65
N TYR A 31 -6.07 -6.14 -1.39
CA TYR A 31 -5.70 -6.32 -2.79
C TYR A 31 -4.34 -6.99 -2.97
N PHE A 32 -3.50 -6.89 -1.94
CA PHE A 32 -2.19 -7.54 -1.90
C PHE A 32 -2.25 -8.96 -1.33
N LYS A 33 -2.80 -9.15 -0.11
CA LYS A 33 -2.87 -10.43 0.63
C LYS A 33 -4.14 -11.24 0.35
N GLY A 34 -5.05 -10.76 -0.49
CA GLY A 34 -6.20 -11.53 -0.92
C GLY A 34 -5.80 -12.80 -1.67
N ILE A 35 -6.70 -13.76 -1.73
CA ILE A 35 -6.53 -15.00 -2.49
C ILE A 35 -7.61 -15.07 -3.56
N PRO A 36 -7.26 -14.89 -4.83
CA PRO A 36 -5.94 -14.53 -5.35
C PRO A 36 -5.58 -13.06 -5.11
N SER A 37 -4.27 -12.74 -5.11
CA SER A 37 -3.80 -11.35 -5.04
C SER A 37 -4.17 -10.58 -6.30
N ARG A 38 -5.09 -9.62 -6.19
CA ARG A 38 -5.52 -8.80 -7.34
C ARG A 38 -4.37 -7.98 -7.90
N MET A 39 -3.59 -7.38 -7.00
CA MET A 39 -2.40 -6.60 -7.36
C MET A 39 -1.34 -7.47 -8.04
N GLY A 40 -1.11 -8.67 -7.52
CA GLY A 40 -0.18 -9.62 -8.13
C GLY A 40 -0.62 -10.09 -9.52
N LEU A 41 -1.91 -10.30 -9.74
CA LEU A 41 -2.46 -10.72 -11.04
C LEU A 41 -2.33 -9.63 -12.10
N ILE A 42 -2.69 -8.40 -11.77
CA ILE A 42 -2.65 -7.30 -12.76
C ILE A 42 -1.20 -6.92 -13.13
N LEU A 43 -0.28 -6.94 -12.17
CA LEU A 43 1.14 -6.67 -12.39
C LEU A 43 1.91 -7.87 -12.99
N ASP A 44 1.31 -9.04 -12.98
CA ASP A 44 1.98 -10.31 -13.31
C ASP A 44 3.19 -10.62 -12.41
N ILE A 45 3.08 -10.28 -11.14
CA ILE A 45 4.10 -10.48 -10.12
C ILE A 45 3.57 -11.47 -9.07
N SER A 46 4.42 -12.41 -8.62
CA SER A 46 4.02 -13.34 -7.57
C SER A 46 3.74 -12.60 -6.25
N PRO A 47 2.77 -13.06 -5.44
CA PRO A 47 2.48 -12.43 -4.14
C PRO A 47 3.69 -12.37 -3.21
N ARG A 48 4.55 -13.39 -3.25
CA ARG A 48 5.79 -13.45 -2.45
C ARG A 48 6.80 -12.39 -2.87
N THR A 49 6.94 -12.17 -4.16
CA THR A 49 7.79 -11.14 -4.74
C THR A 49 7.26 -9.76 -4.41
N LEU A 50 5.96 -9.56 -4.59
CA LEU A 50 5.27 -8.32 -4.27
C LEU A 50 5.42 -7.92 -2.80
N GLU A 51 5.34 -8.90 -1.88
CA GLU A 51 5.57 -8.70 -0.45
C GLU A 51 6.97 -8.18 -0.15
N ARG A 52 7.99 -8.74 -0.80
CA ARG A 52 9.38 -8.31 -0.62
C ARG A 52 9.58 -6.85 -1.03
N VAL A 53 8.93 -6.40 -2.07
CA VAL A 53 9.00 -5.01 -2.54
C VAL A 53 8.21 -4.08 -1.62
N LEU A 54 6.97 -4.41 -1.31
CA LEU A 54 6.08 -3.57 -0.49
C LEU A 54 6.61 -3.34 0.92
N TYR A 55 7.32 -4.32 1.50
CA TYR A 55 7.87 -4.23 2.86
C TYR A 55 9.38 -3.95 2.89
N PHE A 56 9.92 -3.36 1.83
CA PHE A 56 11.29 -2.84 1.77
C PHE A 56 12.39 -3.89 1.95
N ALA A 57 12.14 -5.13 1.55
CA ALA A 57 13.13 -6.21 1.57
C ALA A 57 13.90 -6.35 0.24
N SER A 58 13.38 -5.82 -0.86
CA SER A 58 14.01 -5.89 -2.18
C SER A 58 13.62 -4.71 -3.03
N TYR A 59 14.48 -4.38 -3.99
CA TYR A 59 14.21 -3.40 -5.04
C TYR A 59 13.44 -4.03 -6.19
N ILE A 60 12.71 -3.21 -6.93
CA ILE A 60 12.11 -3.56 -8.21
C ILE A 60 12.59 -2.58 -9.28
N VAL A 61 12.96 -3.08 -10.44
CA VAL A 61 13.40 -2.26 -11.57
C VAL A 61 12.18 -1.58 -12.21
N LEU A 62 12.17 -0.25 -12.17
CA LEU A 62 11.13 0.60 -12.76
C LEU A 62 11.49 1.02 -14.17
N ASP A 63 12.77 1.29 -14.41
CA ASP A 63 13.33 1.59 -15.72
C ASP A 63 14.71 0.94 -15.83
N LYS A 64 14.87 0.08 -16.82
CA LYS A 64 16.14 -0.62 -17.06
C LYS A 64 17.19 0.24 -17.75
N GLY A 65 16.80 1.33 -18.41
CA GLY A 65 17.69 2.12 -19.23
C GLY A 65 18.45 1.28 -20.26
N GLU A 66 19.73 1.58 -20.45
CA GLU A 66 20.65 0.86 -21.36
C GLU A 66 21.41 -0.28 -20.67
N THR A 67 20.79 -0.93 -19.65
CA THR A 67 21.41 -2.01 -18.88
C THR A 67 20.89 -3.39 -19.29
N ASP A 68 21.55 -4.44 -18.81
CA ASP A 68 21.11 -5.85 -18.97
C ASP A 68 19.92 -6.22 -18.06
N LEU A 69 19.48 -5.30 -17.21
CA LEU A 69 18.36 -5.52 -16.31
C LEU A 69 17.05 -5.70 -17.07
N SER A 70 16.11 -6.39 -16.47
CA SER A 70 14.76 -6.54 -17.01
C SER A 70 13.78 -5.65 -16.26
N TYR A 71 12.78 -5.15 -16.97
CA TYR A 71 11.65 -4.43 -16.35
C TYR A 71 10.94 -5.32 -15.33
N LYS A 72 10.65 -4.77 -14.15
CA LYS A 72 10.10 -5.48 -12.98
C LYS A 72 11.04 -6.53 -12.37
N GLN A 73 12.31 -6.55 -12.72
CA GLN A 73 13.29 -7.44 -12.08
C GLN A 73 13.45 -7.08 -10.60
N ILE A 74 13.57 -8.11 -9.78
CA ILE A 74 13.80 -7.94 -8.34
C ILE A 74 15.28 -8.00 -8.06
N LEU A 75 15.77 -7.03 -7.32
CA LEU A 75 17.17 -6.94 -6.89
C LEU A 75 17.25 -6.95 -5.37
N SER A 76 18.17 -7.75 -4.85
CA SER A 76 18.64 -7.62 -3.47
C SER A 76 19.50 -6.36 -3.31
N GLU A 77 19.85 -5.99 -2.09
CA GLU A 77 20.76 -4.87 -1.84
C GLU A 77 22.14 -5.09 -2.51
N ALA A 78 22.66 -6.31 -2.47
CA ALA A 78 23.95 -6.67 -3.11
C ALA A 78 23.87 -6.52 -4.63
N GLU A 79 22.87 -7.10 -5.27
CA GLU A 79 22.66 -7.00 -6.73
C GLU A 79 22.42 -5.56 -7.18
N TYR A 80 21.77 -4.75 -6.35
CA TYR A 80 21.60 -3.32 -6.64
C TYR A 80 22.94 -2.57 -6.58
N GLN A 81 23.81 -2.85 -5.60
CA GLN A 81 25.13 -2.25 -5.53
C GLN A 81 26.02 -2.69 -6.70
N GLU A 82 26.02 -3.97 -7.06
CA GLU A 82 26.73 -4.47 -8.25
C GLU A 82 26.26 -3.77 -9.54
N ALA A 83 24.94 -3.62 -9.72
CA ALA A 83 24.40 -2.92 -10.87
C ALA A 83 24.82 -1.44 -10.91
N LYS A 84 24.88 -0.77 -9.76
CA LYS A 84 25.37 0.61 -9.64
C LYS A 84 26.86 0.74 -9.99
N GLU A 85 27.67 -0.22 -9.58
CA GLU A 85 29.09 -0.25 -9.89
C GLU A 85 29.34 -0.52 -11.38
N LYS A 86 28.56 -1.46 -11.96
CA LYS A 86 28.69 -1.86 -13.36
C LYS A 86 28.20 -0.78 -14.34
N TRP A 87 27.04 -0.18 -14.07
CA TRP A 87 26.32 0.67 -15.03
C TRP A 87 26.28 2.16 -14.66
N GLY A 88 26.58 2.49 -13.39
CA GLY A 88 26.43 3.82 -12.85
C GLY A 88 25.03 4.07 -12.26
N ARG A 89 24.98 4.98 -11.28
CA ARG A 89 23.77 5.28 -10.49
C ARG A 89 22.57 5.78 -11.32
N HIS A 90 22.85 6.44 -12.45
CA HIS A 90 21.82 7.09 -13.27
C HIS A 90 21.46 6.29 -14.53
N ALA A 91 22.08 5.12 -14.74
CA ALA A 91 21.85 4.30 -15.93
C ALA A 91 20.51 3.56 -15.90
N PHE A 92 19.94 3.36 -14.73
CA PHE A 92 18.66 2.67 -14.50
C PHE A 92 17.97 3.23 -13.28
N ARG A 93 16.68 2.89 -13.11
CA ARG A 93 15.88 3.32 -11.98
C ARG A 93 15.19 2.15 -11.29
N VAL A 94 15.30 2.11 -9.97
CA VAL A 94 14.67 1.12 -9.10
C VAL A 94 13.85 1.80 -8.00
N GLY A 95 12.99 1.06 -7.38
CA GLY A 95 12.19 1.54 -6.25
C GLY A 95 11.89 0.45 -5.25
N MET A 96 11.36 0.84 -4.11
CA MET A 96 10.87 -0.01 -3.03
C MET A 96 9.54 0.51 -2.50
N GLY A 97 8.79 -0.37 -1.84
CA GLY A 97 7.55 0.00 -1.18
C GLY A 97 6.37 0.27 -2.11
N ALA A 98 5.28 0.73 -1.51
CA ALA A 98 4.03 0.97 -2.24
C ALA A 98 4.15 2.08 -3.31
N GLU A 99 5.06 3.02 -3.14
CA GLU A 99 5.32 4.09 -4.11
C GLU A 99 5.79 3.54 -5.47
N SER A 100 6.71 2.57 -5.47
CA SER A 100 7.17 1.90 -6.68
C SER A 100 6.08 1.05 -7.33
N ILE A 101 5.28 0.37 -6.54
CA ILE A 101 4.14 -0.42 -7.04
C ILE A 101 3.06 0.49 -7.62
N LYS A 102 2.81 1.65 -7.01
CA LYS A 102 1.89 2.66 -7.56
C LYS A 102 2.32 3.10 -8.96
N GLU A 103 3.59 3.41 -9.15
CA GLU A 103 4.13 3.80 -10.46
C GLU A 103 3.94 2.69 -11.51
N LEU A 104 4.19 1.43 -11.15
CA LEU A 104 3.95 0.29 -12.04
C LEU A 104 2.46 0.16 -12.40
N LEU A 105 1.56 0.36 -11.43
CA LEU A 105 0.12 0.30 -11.66
C LEU A 105 -0.38 1.46 -12.54
N GLU A 106 0.16 2.67 -12.35
CA GLU A 106 -0.14 3.85 -13.19
C GLU A 106 0.26 3.65 -14.65
N SER A 107 1.33 2.89 -14.89
CA SER A 107 1.84 2.63 -16.24
C SER A 107 1.02 1.61 -17.03
N ILE A 108 0.03 0.94 -16.41
CA ILE A 108 -0.79 -0.08 -17.08
C ILE A 108 -1.79 0.58 -18.03
N ASP A 109 -1.69 0.21 -19.32
CA ASP A 109 -2.73 0.44 -20.30
C ASP A 109 -3.68 -0.77 -20.32
N LEU A 110 -4.87 -0.59 -19.75
CA LEU A 110 -5.85 -1.67 -19.59
C LEU A 110 -6.35 -2.22 -20.93
N GLU A 111 -6.48 -1.38 -21.96
CA GLU A 111 -6.95 -1.83 -23.28
C GLU A 111 -5.88 -2.69 -23.97
N LYS A 112 -4.64 -2.25 -23.93
CA LYS A 112 -3.51 -3.00 -24.47
C LYS A 112 -3.33 -4.33 -23.73
N GLU A 113 -3.34 -4.30 -22.40
CA GLU A 113 -3.19 -5.52 -21.57
C GLU A 113 -4.32 -6.52 -21.85
N TYR A 114 -5.55 -6.05 -21.98
CA TYR A 114 -6.71 -6.88 -22.32
C TYR A 114 -6.53 -7.55 -23.68
N ALA A 115 -6.16 -6.80 -24.71
CA ALA A 115 -5.94 -7.32 -26.06
C ALA A 115 -4.80 -8.37 -26.10
N GLU A 116 -3.68 -8.09 -25.42
CA GLU A 116 -2.54 -9.03 -25.31
C GLU A 116 -2.91 -10.33 -24.61
N LEU A 117 -3.68 -10.25 -23.52
CA LEU A 117 -4.16 -11.41 -22.79
C LEU A 117 -5.15 -12.25 -23.59
N GLN A 118 -6.06 -11.62 -24.33
CA GLN A 118 -6.98 -12.31 -25.23
C GLN A 118 -6.23 -13.06 -26.33
N ALA A 119 -5.30 -12.40 -27.02
CA ALA A 119 -4.48 -13.04 -28.03
C ALA A 119 -3.64 -14.20 -27.47
N GLY A 120 -3.10 -14.04 -26.26
CA GLY A 120 -2.36 -15.09 -25.58
C GLY A 120 -3.22 -16.30 -25.19
N LEU A 121 -4.53 -16.11 -24.99
CA LEU A 121 -5.45 -17.18 -24.60
C LEU A 121 -5.69 -18.21 -25.71
N GLU A 122 -5.64 -17.78 -26.97
CA GLU A 122 -5.88 -18.64 -28.13
C GLU A 122 -4.85 -19.80 -28.23
N ASN A 123 -3.61 -19.51 -27.87
CA ASN A 123 -2.48 -20.46 -27.98
C ASN A 123 -2.06 -21.06 -26.63
N ALA A 124 -2.72 -20.71 -25.54
CA ALA A 124 -2.35 -21.19 -24.21
C ALA A 124 -3.12 -22.43 -23.80
N THR A 125 -2.43 -23.38 -23.15
CA THR A 125 -3.00 -24.61 -22.61
C THR A 125 -2.60 -24.81 -21.13
N GLY A 126 -3.32 -25.67 -20.43
CA GLY A 126 -2.99 -26.06 -19.07
C GLY A 126 -2.91 -24.88 -18.08
N GLN A 127 -1.87 -24.88 -17.27
CA GLN A 127 -1.68 -23.88 -16.21
C GLN A 127 -1.47 -22.46 -16.76
N LYS A 128 -0.83 -22.32 -17.93
CA LYS A 128 -0.64 -21.04 -18.58
C LYS A 128 -1.99 -20.40 -18.95
N ARG A 129 -2.90 -21.21 -19.52
CA ARG A 129 -4.27 -20.76 -19.84
C ARG A 129 -5.01 -20.30 -18.57
N ALA A 130 -4.96 -21.10 -17.50
CA ALA A 130 -5.62 -20.78 -16.24
C ALA A 130 -5.09 -19.45 -15.63
N ARG A 131 -3.79 -19.18 -15.74
CA ARG A 131 -3.21 -17.92 -15.28
C ARG A 131 -3.68 -16.73 -16.12
N ILE A 132 -3.70 -16.87 -17.45
CA ILE A 132 -4.19 -15.82 -18.36
C ILE A 132 -5.67 -15.51 -18.06
N VAL A 133 -6.52 -16.51 -17.88
CA VAL A 133 -7.95 -16.32 -17.55
C VAL A 133 -8.10 -15.50 -16.26
N LYS A 134 -7.39 -15.86 -15.18
CA LYS A 134 -7.45 -15.11 -13.91
C LYS A 134 -6.97 -13.66 -14.05
N ARG A 135 -5.94 -13.40 -14.88
CA ARG A 135 -5.48 -12.05 -15.15
C ARG A 135 -6.50 -11.27 -15.96
N LEU A 136 -7.07 -11.92 -16.98
CA LEU A 136 -8.08 -11.32 -17.84
C LEU A 136 -9.31 -10.87 -17.05
N GLU A 137 -9.80 -11.70 -16.13
CA GLU A 137 -10.91 -11.35 -15.23
C GLU A 137 -10.65 -10.07 -14.42
N VAL A 138 -9.42 -9.90 -13.91
CA VAL A 138 -9.06 -8.70 -13.15
C VAL A 138 -8.95 -7.47 -14.06
N VAL A 139 -8.33 -7.60 -15.23
CA VAL A 139 -8.19 -6.50 -16.19
C VAL A 139 -9.56 -6.06 -16.69
N GLU A 140 -10.43 -7.00 -17.04
CA GLU A 140 -11.80 -6.74 -17.47
C GLU A 140 -12.63 -6.01 -16.39
N ALA A 141 -12.53 -6.46 -15.12
CA ALA A 141 -13.20 -5.80 -14.01
C ALA A 141 -12.76 -4.34 -13.83
N PHE A 142 -11.49 -4.02 -14.03
CA PHE A 142 -11.03 -2.62 -14.01
C PHE A 142 -11.56 -1.81 -15.21
N ARG A 143 -11.55 -2.40 -16.41
CA ARG A 143 -12.08 -1.74 -17.61
C ARG A 143 -13.56 -1.41 -17.48
N GLU A 144 -14.37 -2.38 -17.08
CA GLU A 144 -15.83 -2.21 -16.98
C GLU A 144 -16.25 -1.27 -15.87
N SER A 145 -15.55 -1.30 -14.73
CA SER A 145 -15.86 -0.44 -13.60
C SER A 145 -15.36 1.00 -13.74
N GLY A 146 -14.44 1.26 -14.66
CA GLY A 146 -13.77 2.55 -14.79
C GLY A 146 -12.82 2.88 -13.64
N ASN A 147 -12.55 1.94 -12.73
CA ASN A 147 -11.56 2.10 -11.67
C ASN A 147 -10.14 1.99 -12.23
N ARG A 148 -9.22 2.74 -11.62
CA ARG A 148 -7.81 2.66 -11.99
C ARG A 148 -7.04 1.72 -11.06
N PRO A 149 -6.09 0.90 -11.60
CA PRO A 149 -5.30 -0.03 -10.81
C PRO A 149 -4.50 0.64 -9.68
N GLU A 150 -3.97 1.84 -9.90
CA GLU A 150 -3.22 2.60 -8.91
C GLU A 150 -4.03 2.99 -7.67
N TRP A 151 -5.36 2.93 -7.72
CA TRP A 151 -6.21 3.20 -6.56
C TRP A 151 -6.18 2.10 -5.50
N MET A 152 -5.58 0.97 -5.79
CA MET A 152 -5.25 -0.04 -4.78
C MET A 152 -4.11 0.40 -3.84
N ILE A 153 -3.43 1.48 -4.17
CA ILE A 153 -2.44 2.14 -3.33
C ILE A 153 -3.07 3.40 -2.73
N LEU A 154 -3.00 3.51 -1.41
CA LEU A 154 -3.65 4.57 -0.66
C LEU A 154 -2.67 5.72 -0.40
N THR A 155 -3.11 6.94 -0.67
CA THR A 155 -2.39 8.19 -0.34
C THR A 155 -3.01 8.91 0.85
N ALA A 156 -4.22 8.53 1.23
CA ALA A 156 -4.93 9.03 2.40
C ALA A 156 -5.74 7.90 3.04
N ILE A 157 -5.87 7.94 4.35
CA ILE A 157 -6.67 6.98 5.12
C ILE A 157 -7.95 7.68 5.58
N PRO A 158 -9.14 7.16 5.25
CA PRO A 158 -10.38 7.68 5.78
C PRO A 158 -10.48 7.38 7.28
N VAL A 159 -10.97 8.35 8.03
CA VAL A 159 -11.20 8.23 9.48
C VAL A 159 -12.70 8.26 9.73
N ILE A 160 -13.22 7.17 10.29
CA ILE A 160 -14.64 7.06 10.60
C ILE A 160 -15.06 8.07 11.65
N PRO A 161 -16.33 8.50 11.68
CA PRO A 161 -16.83 9.48 12.63
C PRO A 161 -16.57 9.07 14.08
N PRO A 162 -16.34 10.04 14.99
CA PRO A 162 -16.11 9.77 16.41
C PRO A 162 -17.21 8.97 17.10
N ASP A 163 -18.46 9.12 16.69
CA ASP A 163 -19.59 8.36 17.27
C ASP A 163 -19.50 6.85 16.98
N LEU A 164 -18.80 6.45 15.91
CA LEU A 164 -18.54 5.03 15.57
C LEU A 164 -17.31 4.44 16.29
N ARG A 165 -16.52 5.26 16.97
CA ARG A 165 -15.35 4.85 17.76
C ARG A 165 -15.32 5.57 19.12
N PRO A 166 -16.34 5.36 19.94
CA PRO A 166 -16.55 6.17 21.14
C PRO A 166 -15.46 5.96 22.19
N MET A 167 -15.25 7.01 22.97
CA MET A 167 -14.52 6.99 24.23
C MET A 167 -15.51 7.30 25.34
N VAL A 168 -15.73 6.35 26.24
CA VAL A 168 -16.70 6.48 27.35
C VAL A 168 -15.99 6.47 28.68
N GLN A 169 -16.46 7.30 29.60
CA GLN A 169 -15.97 7.32 30.97
C GLN A 169 -16.66 6.21 31.80
N LEU A 170 -15.84 5.40 32.44
CA LEU A 170 -16.30 4.37 33.38
C LEU A 170 -16.38 4.93 34.81
N ASP A 171 -17.09 4.20 35.67
CA ASP A 171 -17.10 4.48 37.09
C ASP A 171 -15.68 4.47 37.65
N GLY A 172 -15.32 5.47 38.46
CA GLY A 172 -13.96 5.64 38.98
C GLY A 172 -13.02 6.46 38.12
N GLY A 173 -13.52 7.20 37.10
CA GLY A 173 -12.75 8.15 36.29
C GLY A 173 -11.87 7.55 35.24
N ARG A 174 -11.95 6.23 35.00
CA ARG A 174 -11.25 5.56 33.90
C ARG A 174 -12.04 5.69 32.61
N PHE A 175 -11.32 5.75 31.48
CA PHE A 175 -11.92 5.78 30.14
C PHE A 175 -11.77 4.43 29.42
N ALA A 176 -12.87 3.96 28.84
CA ALA A 176 -12.86 2.88 27.85
C ALA A 176 -12.93 3.50 26.47
N THR A 177 -12.05 3.05 25.57
CA THR A 177 -11.99 3.53 24.22
C THR A 177 -12.07 2.38 23.22
N SER A 178 -12.60 2.65 22.03
CA SER A 178 -12.57 1.71 20.92
C SER A 178 -11.12 1.38 20.52
N ASP A 179 -10.86 0.14 20.15
CA ASP A 179 -9.57 -0.31 19.61
C ASP A 179 -9.18 0.49 18.37
N LEU A 180 -10.14 0.95 17.56
CA LEU A 180 -9.91 1.80 16.40
C LEU A 180 -9.17 3.10 16.73
N ASN A 181 -9.43 3.70 17.87
CA ASN A 181 -8.73 4.92 18.28
C ASN A 181 -7.23 4.67 18.51
N ASP A 182 -6.86 3.51 19.03
CA ASP A 182 -5.44 3.13 19.17
C ASP A 182 -4.79 2.87 17.81
N LEU A 183 -5.49 2.18 16.90
CA LEU A 183 -5.00 1.91 15.55
C LEU A 183 -4.81 3.21 14.74
N TYR A 184 -5.75 4.14 14.79
CA TYR A 184 -5.58 5.47 14.17
C TYR A 184 -4.43 6.26 14.78
N ARG A 185 -4.31 6.26 16.10
CA ARG A 185 -3.21 6.94 16.79
C ARG A 185 -1.84 6.41 16.36
N ARG A 186 -1.71 5.09 16.16
CA ARG A 186 -0.47 4.48 15.67
C ARG A 186 -0.12 4.98 14.27
N ILE A 187 -1.10 5.07 13.37
CA ILE A 187 -0.91 5.61 12.02
C ILE A 187 -0.48 7.08 12.08
N ILE A 188 -1.18 7.91 12.84
CA ILE A 188 -0.87 9.34 12.97
C ILE A 188 0.55 9.54 13.49
N ASN A 189 0.94 8.81 14.54
CA ASN A 189 2.27 8.93 15.12
C ASN A 189 3.37 8.52 14.13
N ARG A 190 3.19 7.42 13.40
CA ARG A 190 4.12 6.96 12.36
C ARG A 190 4.19 7.96 11.20
N ASN A 191 3.05 8.44 10.76
CA ASN A 191 2.95 9.40 9.68
C ASN A 191 3.66 10.72 10.02
N ASN A 192 3.42 11.26 11.20
CA ASN A 192 4.07 12.49 11.67
C ASN A 192 5.59 12.32 11.81
N ARG A 193 6.02 11.18 12.32
CA ARG A 193 7.45 10.85 12.41
C ARG A 193 8.09 10.74 11.03
N LEU A 194 7.44 10.09 10.09
CA LEU A 194 7.91 9.99 8.71
C LEU A 194 8.03 11.38 8.06
N LYS A 195 7.01 12.23 8.20
CA LYS A 195 7.06 13.62 7.72
C LYS A 195 8.29 14.34 8.24
N ARG A 196 8.53 14.27 9.54
CA ARG A 196 9.68 14.93 10.17
C ARG A 196 11.01 14.38 9.66
N LEU A 197 11.13 13.06 9.47
CA LEU A 197 12.32 12.45 8.93
C LEU A 197 12.61 12.88 7.49
N LEU A 198 11.58 13.01 6.67
CA LEU A 198 11.69 13.51 5.29
C LEU A 198 12.11 14.99 5.26
N GLU A 199 11.52 15.83 6.10
CA GLU A 199 11.85 17.26 6.22
C GLU A 199 13.31 17.48 6.68
N LEU A 200 13.80 16.63 7.56
CA LEU A 200 15.18 16.70 8.08
C LEU A 200 16.23 16.06 7.15
N GLY A 201 15.81 15.45 6.04
CA GLY A 201 16.73 14.73 5.15
C GLY A 201 17.41 13.55 5.83
N ALA A 202 16.70 12.81 6.67
CA ALA A 202 17.23 11.66 7.39
C ALA A 202 17.81 10.59 6.44
N PRO A 203 18.78 9.77 6.92
CA PRO A 203 19.33 8.68 6.13
C PRO A 203 18.27 7.74 5.57
N ASP A 204 18.47 7.28 4.35
CA ASP A 204 17.51 6.49 3.59
C ASP A 204 17.06 5.23 4.31
N ILE A 205 17.96 4.55 5.01
CA ILE A 205 17.63 3.35 5.79
C ILE A 205 16.63 3.62 6.92
N ILE A 206 16.70 4.80 7.56
CA ILE A 206 15.77 5.21 8.63
C ILE A 206 14.41 5.54 8.02
N VAL A 207 14.40 6.26 6.90
CA VAL A 207 13.17 6.61 6.16
C VAL A 207 12.44 5.35 5.69
N ARG A 208 13.16 4.40 5.10
CA ARG A 208 12.59 3.11 4.65
C ARG A 208 11.96 2.34 5.81
N ASN A 209 12.65 2.27 6.95
CA ASN A 209 12.14 1.59 8.12
C ASN A 209 10.84 2.23 8.63
N GLU A 210 10.77 3.56 8.67
CA GLU A 210 9.55 4.26 9.08
C GLU A 210 8.40 4.10 8.06
N LYS A 211 8.71 4.13 6.77
CA LYS A 211 7.73 3.81 5.70
C LYS A 211 7.17 2.39 5.86
N ARG A 212 8.03 1.41 6.16
CA ARG A 212 7.59 0.03 6.43
C ARG A 212 6.69 -0.05 7.65
N MET A 213 7.03 0.64 8.73
CA MET A 213 6.21 0.68 9.95
C MET A 213 4.87 1.37 9.73
N LEU A 214 4.82 2.40 8.88
CA LEU A 214 3.56 3.05 8.47
C LEU A 214 2.69 2.08 7.67
N GLN A 215 3.27 1.35 6.71
CA GLN A 215 2.57 0.30 5.96
C GLN A 215 1.97 -0.75 6.91
N GLU A 216 2.72 -1.24 7.88
CA GLU A 216 2.26 -2.22 8.86
C GLU A 216 1.15 -1.66 9.77
N ALA A 217 1.22 -0.39 10.15
CA ALA A 217 0.18 0.25 10.95
C ALA A 217 -1.15 0.37 10.18
N VAL A 218 -1.09 0.67 8.89
CA VAL A 218 -2.29 0.71 8.03
C VAL A 218 -2.85 -0.70 7.79
N ASP A 219 -2.00 -1.69 7.59
CA ASP A 219 -2.42 -3.09 7.49
C ASP A 219 -3.22 -3.53 8.73
N ALA A 220 -2.73 -3.17 9.92
CA ALA A 220 -3.40 -3.48 11.17
C ALA A 220 -4.75 -2.76 11.32
N LEU A 221 -4.90 -1.55 10.81
CA LEU A 221 -6.18 -0.84 10.81
C LEU A 221 -7.22 -1.53 9.91
N ILE A 222 -6.81 -1.98 8.73
CA ILE A 222 -7.73 -2.55 7.74
C ILE A 222 -8.08 -4.00 8.06
N ASP A 223 -7.08 -4.82 8.41
CA ASP A 223 -7.25 -6.25 8.66
C ASP A 223 -6.14 -6.78 9.57
N ASN A 224 -6.29 -6.52 10.86
CA ASN A 224 -5.30 -6.88 11.86
C ASN A 224 -5.08 -8.40 11.93
N GLY A 225 -3.84 -8.84 11.75
CA GLY A 225 -3.45 -10.25 11.74
C GLY A 225 -3.46 -10.91 10.36
N ARG A 226 -3.85 -10.20 9.30
CA ARG A 226 -3.79 -10.72 7.92
C ARG A 226 -2.35 -11.01 7.46
N ARG A 227 -1.42 -10.19 7.91
CA ARG A 227 0.01 -10.34 7.67
C ARG A 227 0.77 -10.47 8.97
N GLY A 228 1.13 -11.69 9.35
CA GLY A 228 1.91 -11.99 10.55
C GLY A 228 1.11 -11.91 11.85
N ARG A 229 1.79 -11.62 12.95
CA ARG A 229 1.17 -11.53 14.26
C ARG A 229 0.31 -10.27 14.37
N PRO A 230 -0.93 -10.37 14.90
CA PRO A 230 -1.77 -9.21 15.07
C PRO A 230 -1.19 -8.25 16.12
N VAL A 231 -1.46 -6.98 15.95
CA VAL A 231 -1.20 -5.96 16.96
C VAL A 231 -2.13 -6.21 18.15
N THR A 232 -1.57 -6.18 19.35
CA THR A 232 -2.28 -6.48 20.58
C THR A 232 -2.39 -5.26 21.50
N GLY A 233 -3.44 -5.24 22.28
CA GLY A 233 -3.66 -4.29 23.35
C GLY A 233 -3.33 -4.89 24.73
N PRO A 234 -3.84 -4.27 25.83
CA PRO A 234 -3.69 -4.78 27.18
C PRO A 234 -4.17 -6.23 27.29
N GLY A 235 -3.44 -7.05 28.05
CA GLY A 235 -3.75 -8.47 28.22
C GLY A 235 -3.46 -9.34 26.99
N ASN A 236 -2.62 -8.87 26.06
CA ASN A 236 -2.22 -9.59 24.84
C ASN A 236 -3.39 -9.96 23.91
N ARG A 237 -4.52 -9.26 24.02
CA ARG A 237 -5.70 -9.43 23.16
C ARG A 237 -5.46 -8.70 21.82
N ALA A 238 -5.70 -9.38 20.70
CA ALA A 238 -5.65 -8.74 19.39
C ALA A 238 -6.65 -7.57 19.30
N LEU A 239 -6.21 -6.43 18.80
CA LEU A 239 -7.08 -5.29 18.51
C LEU A 239 -8.02 -5.63 17.33
N LYS A 240 -9.27 -5.17 17.43
CA LYS A 240 -10.31 -5.43 16.42
C LYS A 240 -10.79 -4.15 15.78
#